data_932c8cf1c60bdc5efef91401cb5d700f
#
_entry.id   932c8cf1c60bdc5efef91401cb5d700f
#
_cell.length_a   1.000
_cell.length_b   1.000
_cell.length_c   1.000
_cell.angle_alpha   90.00
_cell.angle_beta   90.00
_cell.angle_gamma   90.00
#
_symmetry.space_group_name_H-M   'P 1'
#
loop_
_entity.id
_entity.type
_entity.pdbx_description
1 polymer ?
#
loop_
_entity_poly.entity_id
_entity_poly.type
_entity_poly.pdbx_seq_one_letter_code
_entity_poly.pdbx_strand_id
1 'polypeptide(L)'
;MHFDHVAVRVGNIQAAVNWYRSLFEATVIYQDENWSLLSVGDTKVALVLEDSHPPHFALRVNSQEELLEPAEHRDGSLYNYIVDPWGNTVELIYYPSEKN
;
A
#
# COMPACT_ATOMS: atom_id res chain seq x y z
N MET A 1 2.28 -13.23 -9.39
CA MET A 1 1.89 -12.41 -8.23
C MET A 1 3.16 -11.90 -7.55
N HIS A 2 3.18 -10.62 -7.22
CA HIS A 2 4.36 -9.98 -6.63
C HIS A 2 3.97 -9.25 -5.35
N PHE A 3 4.90 -9.18 -4.41
CA PHE A 3 4.69 -8.37 -3.21
C PHE A 3 4.73 -6.90 -3.63
N ASP A 4 3.73 -6.11 -3.25
CA ASP A 4 3.65 -4.72 -3.68
C ASP A 4 4.05 -3.76 -2.57
N HIS A 5 3.37 -3.83 -1.43
CA HIS A 5 3.68 -2.94 -0.32
C HIS A 5 3.12 -3.47 0.99
N VAL A 6 3.61 -2.90 2.08
CA VAL A 6 3.00 -3.08 3.39
C VAL A 6 2.50 -1.72 3.85
N ALA A 7 1.31 -1.68 4.44
CA ALA A 7 0.75 -0.45 4.99
C ALA A 7 0.77 -0.52 6.51
N VAL A 8 1.34 0.49 7.13
CA VAL A 8 1.40 0.57 8.57
C VAL A 8 0.69 1.83 9.03
N ARG A 9 0.02 1.73 10.18
CA ARG A 9 -0.76 2.81 10.72
C ARG A 9 0.12 3.72 11.56
N VAL A 10 0.02 5.04 11.33
CA VAL A 10 0.83 6.02 12.05
C VAL A 10 -0.07 7.17 12.50
N GLY A 11 0.41 7.94 13.48
CA GLY A 11 -0.37 9.04 14.03
C GLY A 11 -0.16 10.37 13.34
N ASN A 12 0.96 10.52 12.62
CA ASN A 12 1.30 11.77 11.93
C ASN A 12 2.23 11.41 10.79
N ILE A 13 1.84 11.81 9.58
CA ILE A 13 2.57 11.39 8.37
C ILE A 13 3.98 11.95 8.35
N GLN A 14 4.15 13.27 8.55
CA GLN A 14 5.49 13.86 8.47
C GLN A 14 6.42 13.30 9.53
N ALA A 15 5.94 13.14 10.75
CA ALA A 15 6.75 12.58 11.82
C ALA A 15 7.14 11.13 11.51
N ALA A 16 6.22 10.36 10.94
CA ALA A 16 6.50 8.98 10.58
C ALA A 16 7.52 8.90 9.45
N VAL A 17 7.39 9.74 8.42
CA VAL A 17 8.35 9.78 7.32
C VAL A 17 9.74 10.08 7.88
N ASN A 18 9.86 11.06 8.76
CA ASN A 18 11.14 11.41 9.36
C ASN A 18 11.72 10.25 10.14
N TRP A 19 10.90 9.57 10.92
CA TRP A 19 11.34 8.45 11.73
C TRP A 19 11.84 7.29 10.87
N TYR A 20 11.06 6.90 9.86
CA TYR A 20 11.45 5.77 9.01
C TYR A 20 12.71 6.09 8.21
N ARG A 21 12.84 7.33 7.71
CA ARG A 21 14.02 7.71 6.95
C ARG A 21 15.26 7.83 7.82
N SER A 22 15.10 7.99 9.14
CA SER A 22 16.26 8.01 10.04
C SER A 22 16.86 6.63 10.23
N LEU A 23 16.07 5.57 9.98
CA LEU A 23 16.52 4.19 10.19
C LEU A 23 16.83 3.46 8.89
N PHE A 24 16.14 3.81 7.81
CA PHE A 24 16.25 3.10 6.55
C PHE A 24 16.62 4.03 5.43
N GLU A 25 17.31 3.48 4.42
CA GLU A 25 17.49 4.21 3.18
C GLU A 25 16.16 4.15 2.44
N ALA A 26 15.36 5.17 2.60
CA ALA A 26 14.02 5.22 2.03
C ALA A 26 13.87 6.48 1.19
N THR A 27 13.17 6.34 0.06
CA THR A 27 12.85 7.45 -0.82
C THR A 27 11.36 7.69 -0.77
N VAL A 28 10.95 8.94 -0.62
CA VAL A 28 9.53 9.30 -0.63
C VAL A 28 9.06 9.26 -2.07
N ILE A 29 8.13 8.34 -2.38
CA ILE A 29 7.49 8.29 -3.69
C ILE A 29 6.32 9.27 -3.73
N TYR A 30 5.57 9.35 -2.65
CA TYR A 30 4.41 10.21 -2.53
C TYR A 30 4.19 10.58 -1.08
N GLN A 31 3.68 11.79 -0.83
CA GLN A 31 3.34 12.22 0.52
C GLN A 31 2.30 13.33 0.48
N ASP A 32 1.26 13.19 1.30
CA ASP A 32 0.37 14.29 1.62
C ASP A 32 0.03 14.19 3.11
N GLU A 33 -0.99 14.93 3.57
CA GLU A 33 -1.33 14.96 5.00
C GLU A 33 -1.92 13.64 5.48
N ASN A 34 -2.42 12.81 4.57
CA ASN A 34 -3.20 11.63 4.92
C ASN A 34 -2.44 10.33 4.74
N TRP A 35 -1.43 10.31 3.87
CA TRP A 35 -0.65 9.11 3.67
C TRP A 35 0.67 9.42 2.98
N SER A 36 1.58 8.47 3.01
CA SER A 36 2.85 8.56 2.31
C SER A 36 3.23 7.17 1.81
N LEU A 37 3.94 7.15 0.69
CA LEU A 37 4.47 5.91 0.15
C LEU A 37 5.98 6.03 0.06
N LEU A 38 6.68 5.11 0.71
CA LEU A 38 8.13 5.10 0.73
C LEU A 38 8.64 3.91 -0.06
N SER A 39 9.71 4.11 -0.79
CA SER A 39 10.44 3.01 -1.43
C SER A 39 11.56 2.60 -0.48
N VAL A 40 11.60 1.32 -0.12
CA VAL A 40 12.60 0.77 0.80
C VAL A 40 13.12 -0.53 0.17
N GLY A 41 14.36 -0.51 -0.34
CA GLY A 41 14.89 -1.66 -1.05
C GLY A 41 14.01 -2.01 -2.23
N ASP A 42 13.60 -3.26 -2.31
CA ASP A 42 12.77 -3.76 -3.40
C ASP A 42 11.28 -3.64 -3.13
N THR A 43 10.90 -3.08 -2.00
CA THR A 43 9.49 -3.03 -1.63
C THR A 43 9.07 -1.61 -1.30
N LYS A 44 7.79 -1.44 -1.02
CA LYS A 44 7.23 -0.15 -0.64
C LYS A 44 6.54 -0.26 0.70
N VAL A 45 6.61 0.82 1.47
CA VAL A 45 5.92 0.92 2.75
C VAL A 45 4.97 2.11 2.66
N ALA A 46 3.69 1.86 2.87
CA ALA A 46 2.68 2.91 2.92
C ALA A 46 2.44 3.27 4.37
N LEU A 47 2.54 4.57 4.67
CA LEU A 47 2.25 5.10 6.00
C LEU A 47 0.85 5.70 5.92
N VAL A 48 -0.08 5.21 6.73
CA VAL A 48 -1.48 5.62 6.65
C VAL A 48 -1.97 6.06 8.02
N LEU A 49 -2.88 7.03 8.02
CA LEU A 49 -3.50 7.46 9.27
C LEU A 49 -4.54 6.44 9.71
N GLU A 50 -4.83 6.48 11.00
CA GLU A 50 -5.66 5.51 11.67
C GLU A 50 -7.01 5.29 11.02
N ASP A 51 -7.59 6.34 10.46
CA ASP A 51 -8.95 6.29 9.95
C ASP A 51 -9.07 6.06 8.45
N SER A 52 -7.95 5.98 7.74
CA SER A 52 -8.05 5.91 6.28
C SER A 52 -8.05 4.49 5.74
N HIS A 53 -7.14 3.64 6.20
CA HIS A 53 -7.04 2.26 5.72
C HIS A 53 -6.59 1.34 6.85
N PRO A 54 -6.96 0.06 6.82
CA PRO A 54 -6.43 -0.88 7.80
C PRO A 54 -4.96 -1.17 7.53
N PRO A 55 -4.20 -1.58 8.53
CA PRO A 55 -2.87 -2.12 8.28
C PRO A 55 -3.02 -3.36 7.41
N HIS A 56 -2.17 -3.49 6.40
CA HIS A 56 -2.26 -4.63 5.50
C HIS A 56 -0.96 -4.77 4.73
N PHE A 57 -0.78 -5.91 4.08
CA PHE A 57 0.21 -6.01 3.02
C PHE A 57 -0.53 -6.24 1.71
N ALA A 58 0.09 -5.86 0.62
CA ALA A 58 -0.54 -5.92 -0.68
C ALA A 58 0.26 -6.79 -1.63
N LEU A 59 -0.46 -7.62 -2.37
CA LEU A 59 0.09 -8.46 -3.42
C LEU A 59 -0.42 -7.96 -4.75
N ARG A 60 0.48 -7.80 -5.70
CA ARG A 60 0.13 -7.36 -7.03
C ARG A 60 -0.24 -8.57 -7.87
N VAL A 61 -1.45 -8.55 -8.42
CA VAL A 61 -1.91 -9.63 -9.30
C VAL A 61 -1.55 -9.28 -10.73
N ASN A 62 -1.46 -10.32 -11.58
CA ASN A 62 -1.02 -10.16 -12.96
C ASN A 62 -2.14 -9.78 -13.90
N SER A 63 -3.39 -10.00 -13.51
CA SER A 63 -4.53 -9.79 -14.36
C SER A 63 -5.69 -9.27 -13.55
N GLN A 64 -6.45 -8.35 -14.15
CA GLN A 64 -7.66 -7.81 -13.54
C GLN A 64 -8.68 -8.90 -13.21
N GLU A 65 -8.66 -9.98 -13.99
CA GLU A 65 -9.61 -11.08 -13.79
C GLU A 65 -9.40 -11.84 -12.49
N GLU A 66 -8.26 -11.66 -11.86
CA GLU A 66 -8.00 -12.26 -10.56
C GLU A 66 -8.71 -11.53 -9.43
N LEU A 67 -9.29 -10.36 -9.72
CA LEU A 67 -10.02 -9.57 -8.74
C LEU A 67 -11.52 -9.81 -8.90
N LEU A 68 -12.25 -9.78 -7.79
CA LEU A 68 -13.67 -10.03 -7.76
C LEU A 68 -14.40 -8.72 -7.45
N GLU A 69 -15.04 -8.14 -8.47
CA GLU A 69 -15.75 -6.86 -8.33
C GLU A 69 -14.87 -5.81 -7.65
N PRO A 70 -13.72 -5.48 -8.24
CA PRO A 70 -12.77 -4.64 -7.56
C PRO A 70 -13.24 -3.20 -7.39
N ALA A 71 -12.79 -2.57 -6.31
CA ALA A 71 -12.91 -1.14 -6.14
C ALA A 71 -11.73 -0.46 -6.84
N GLU A 72 -11.82 0.84 -6.99
CA GLU A 72 -10.79 1.60 -7.69
C GLU A 72 -10.19 2.66 -6.77
N HIS A 73 -8.85 2.73 -6.74
CA HIS A 73 -8.14 3.80 -6.07
C HIS A 73 -8.09 5.04 -6.95
N ARG A 74 -7.71 6.17 -6.36
CA ARG A 74 -7.62 7.45 -7.08
C ARG A 74 -6.69 7.40 -8.28
N ASP A 75 -5.66 6.58 -8.22
CA ASP A 75 -4.68 6.48 -9.30
C ASP A 75 -5.12 5.55 -10.43
N GLY A 76 -6.33 4.99 -10.34
CA GLY A 76 -6.84 4.08 -11.34
C GLY A 76 -6.52 2.62 -11.09
N SER A 77 -5.76 2.30 -10.05
CA SER A 77 -5.50 0.90 -9.73
C SER A 77 -6.77 0.26 -9.17
N LEU A 78 -6.89 -1.04 -9.38
CA LEU A 78 -8.04 -1.83 -8.96
C LEU A 78 -7.63 -2.73 -7.83
N TYR A 79 -8.52 -2.93 -6.85
CA TYR A 79 -8.12 -3.71 -5.68
C TYR A 79 -9.29 -4.42 -5.01
N ASN A 80 -8.94 -5.45 -4.25
CA ASN A 80 -9.83 -6.10 -3.28
C ASN A 80 -9.11 -6.16 -1.95
N TYR A 81 -9.87 -6.01 -0.86
CA TYR A 81 -9.37 -6.39 0.46
C TYR A 81 -9.95 -7.74 0.82
N ILE A 82 -9.12 -8.63 1.30
CA ILE A 82 -9.57 -9.91 1.84
C ILE A 82 -9.01 -10.04 3.25
N VAL A 83 -9.65 -10.88 4.06
CA VAL A 83 -9.26 -11.05 5.46
C VAL A 83 -8.94 -12.52 5.68
N ASP A 84 -7.79 -12.78 6.30
CA ASP A 84 -7.41 -14.16 6.58
C ASP A 84 -8.20 -14.69 7.78
N PRO A 85 -8.10 -15.98 8.12
CA PRO A 85 -8.88 -16.54 9.22
C PRO A 85 -8.60 -15.92 10.60
N TRP A 86 -7.49 -15.21 10.74
CA TRP A 86 -7.11 -14.58 12.01
C TRP A 86 -7.34 -13.08 12.02
N GLY A 87 -8.03 -12.53 11.00
CA GLY A 87 -8.38 -11.13 10.98
C GLY A 87 -7.37 -10.19 10.34
N ASN A 88 -6.36 -10.72 9.68
CA ASN A 88 -5.38 -9.86 9.01
C ASN A 88 -5.86 -9.50 7.62
N THR A 89 -5.67 -8.23 7.25
CA THR A 89 -6.11 -7.74 5.95
C THR A 89 -5.02 -7.89 4.92
N VAL A 90 -5.40 -8.40 3.75
CA VAL A 90 -4.51 -8.52 2.59
C VAL A 90 -5.17 -7.78 1.43
N GLU A 91 -4.42 -6.94 0.76
CA GLU A 91 -4.90 -6.25 -0.44
C GLU A 91 -4.40 -6.99 -1.68
N LEU A 92 -5.28 -7.24 -2.63
CA LEU A 92 -4.90 -7.70 -3.96
C LEU A 92 -5.05 -6.49 -4.86
N ILE A 93 -4.02 -6.14 -5.63
CA ILE A 93 -4.02 -4.90 -6.40
C ILE A 93 -3.55 -5.15 -7.83
N TYR A 94 -4.17 -4.45 -8.77
CA TYR A 94 -3.83 -4.51 -10.18
C TYR A 94 -3.64 -3.09 -10.71
N TYR A 95 -2.58 -2.89 -11.48
CA TYR A 95 -2.25 -1.58 -12.04
C TYR A 95 -2.43 -1.62 -13.56
N PRO A 96 -3.59 -1.20 -14.07
CA PRO A 96 -3.84 -1.28 -15.52
C PRO A 96 -2.85 -0.48 -16.35
N SER A 97 -2.38 0.65 -15.81
CA SER A 97 -1.48 1.53 -16.55
C SER A 97 -0.05 1.00 -16.65
N GLU A 98 0.28 -0.07 -15.94
CA GLU A 98 1.64 -0.62 -15.89
C GLU A 98 1.81 -1.92 -16.65
N LYS A 99 0.82 -2.31 -17.40
CA LYS A 99 0.89 -3.63 -18.03
C LYS A 99 1.83 -3.69 -19.24
N ASN A 100 2.42 -2.62 -19.60
CA ASN A 100 3.39 -2.61 -20.71
C ASN A 100 4.77 -3.06 -20.26
#